data_37fcb6a321c0a443c52830e39c8ef077
#
_entry.id   37fcb6a321c0a443c52830e39c8ef077
#
_cell.length_a   1.000
_cell.length_b   1.000
_cell.length_c   1.000
_cell.angle_alpha   90.00
_cell.angle_beta   90.00
_cell.angle_gamma   90.00
#
_symmetry.space_group_name_H-M   'P 1'
#
loop_
_entity.id
_entity.type
_entity.pdbx_description
1 polymer ?
#
loop_
_entity_poly.entity_id
_entity_poly.type
_entity_poly.pdbx_seq_one_letter_code
_entity_poly.pdbx_strand_id
1 'polypeptide(L)'
;MEIGLVNHVTEDTHEAVLAEAERIARKIMEKGPVAIQMAKLAINMGCNVDMNTGLMIERLAQTIALSTEDRKEGTAAFLEKRPAQFKGR
;
A
#
# COMPACT_ATOMS: atom_id res chain seq x y z
N MET A 1 -17.84 5.45 6.75
CA MET A 1 -18.99 6.29 6.37
C MET A 1 -19.82 5.58 5.29
N GLU A 2 -21.13 5.50 5.47
CA GLU A 2 -22.00 4.65 4.63
C GLU A 2 -22.13 5.10 3.18
N ILE A 3 -22.09 6.41 2.93
CA ILE A 3 -22.26 6.95 1.57
C ILE A 3 -20.99 7.00 0.74
N GLY A 4 -19.85 6.59 1.29
CA GLY A 4 -18.59 6.52 0.58
C GLY A 4 -17.93 7.86 0.27
N LEU A 5 -18.34 8.94 0.92
CA LEU A 5 -17.74 10.26 0.72
C LEU A 5 -16.33 10.34 1.31
N VAL A 6 -16.13 9.71 2.46
CA VAL A 6 -14.83 9.65 3.16
C VAL A 6 -14.59 8.24 3.64
N ASN A 7 -13.32 7.88 3.88
CA ASN A 7 -12.93 6.55 4.36
C ASN A 7 -13.09 6.42 5.89
N HIS A 8 -12.83 7.48 6.63
CA HIS A 8 -12.86 7.50 8.09
C HIS A 8 -13.48 8.78 8.61
N VAL A 9 -14.15 8.65 9.74
CA VAL A 9 -14.71 9.80 10.47
C VAL A 9 -14.07 9.81 11.86
N THR A 10 -13.65 11.00 12.30
CA THR A 10 -13.04 11.22 13.61
C THR A 10 -13.88 12.20 14.42
N GLU A 11 -13.49 12.45 15.68
CA GLU A 11 -14.03 13.55 16.44
C GLU A 11 -13.70 14.88 15.76
N ASP A 12 -14.53 15.90 16.00
CA ASP A 12 -14.40 17.21 15.37
C ASP A 12 -13.31 18.05 16.05
N THR A 13 -12.08 17.54 15.99
CA THR A 13 -10.90 18.27 16.49
C THR A 13 -9.75 18.09 15.50
N HIS A 14 -8.90 19.11 15.41
CA HIS A 14 -7.72 19.08 14.56
C HIS A 14 -6.76 17.95 14.97
N GLU A 15 -6.57 17.78 16.27
CA GLU A 15 -5.70 16.71 16.82
C GLU A 15 -6.22 15.31 16.47
N ALA A 16 -7.53 15.08 16.55
CA ALA A 16 -8.13 13.78 16.22
C ALA A 16 -7.94 13.43 14.74
N VAL A 17 -8.10 14.40 13.85
CA VAL A 17 -7.89 14.20 12.40
C VAL A 17 -6.43 13.89 12.10
N LEU A 18 -5.49 14.65 12.69
CA LEU A 18 -4.05 14.41 12.51
C LEU A 18 -3.63 13.05 13.07
N ALA A 19 -4.14 12.67 14.25
CA ALA A 19 -3.82 11.38 14.87
C ALA A 19 -4.28 10.21 13.99
N GLU A 20 -5.47 10.28 13.41
CA GLU A 20 -5.98 9.25 12.51
C GLU A 20 -5.19 9.19 11.21
N ALA A 21 -4.83 10.35 10.63
CA ALA A 21 -3.99 10.41 9.44
C ALA A 21 -2.62 9.79 9.69
N GLU A 22 -1.99 10.09 10.83
CA GLU A 22 -0.70 9.50 11.20
C GLU A 22 -0.80 7.99 11.39
N ARG A 23 -1.88 7.51 12.01
CA ARG A 23 -2.11 6.07 12.21
C ARG A 23 -2.15 5.33 10.89
N ILE A 24 -2.88 5.87 9.91
CA ILE A 24 -2.99 5.27 8.57
C ILE A 24 -1.64 5.33 7.86
N ALA A 25 -0.95 6.48 7.92
CA ALA A 25 0.36 6.64 7.29
C ALA A 25 1.39 5.65 7.86
N ARG A 26 1.41 5.44 9.17
CA ARG A 26 2.31 4.47 9.81
C ARG A 26 2.05 3.04 9.36
N LYS A 27 0.79 2.65 9.20
CA LYS A 27 0.44 1.33 8.65
C LYS A 27 0.97 1.13 7.24
N ILE A 28 0.90 2.17 6.42
CA ILE A 28 1.45 2.14 5.05
C ILE A 28 2.98 2.02 5.10
N MET A 29 3.63 2.76 5.99
CA MET A 29 5.08 2.76 6.14
C MET A 29 5.65 1.41 6.60
N GLU A 30 4.83 0.56 7.21
CA GLU A 30 5.22 -0.80 7.61
C GLU A 30 5.38 -1.75 6.41
N LYS A 31 4.93 -1.36 5.23
CA LYS A 31 4.98 -2.17 4.02
C LYS A 31 6.22 -1.86 3.20
N GLY A 32 6.56 -2.77 2.27
CA GLY A 32 7.69 -2.55 1.37
C GLY A 32 7.49 -1.33 0.47
N PRO A 33 8.44 -0.40 0.42
CA PRO A 33 8.27 0.84 -0.34
C PRO A 33 7.99 0.64 -1.83
N VAL A 34 8.68 -0.29 -2.48
CA VAL A 34 8.46 -0.58 -3.91
C VAL A 34 7.07 -1.16 -4.12
N ALA A 35 6.61 -2.05 -3.24
CA ALA A 35 5.27 -2.63 -3.32
C ALA A 35 4.19 -1.54 -3.20
N ILE A 36 4.37 -0.56 -2.31
CA ILE A 36 3.47 0.59 -2.16
C ILE A 36 3.44 1.42 -3.44
N GLN A 37 4.60 1.72 -4.01
CA GLN A 37 4.69 2.49 -5.26
C GLN A 37 3.97 1.77 -6.40
N MET A 38 4.18 0.46 -6.52
CA MET A 38 3.55 -0.33 -7.57
C MET A 38 2.04 -0.46 -7.37
N ALA A 39 1.58 -0.61 -6.13
CA ALA A 39 0.15 -0.63 -5.82
C ALA A 39 -0.51 0.69 -6.18
N LYS A 40 0.09 1.80 -5.81
CA LYS A 40 -0.42 3.14 -6.14
C LYS A 40 -0.48 3.36 -7.65
N LEU A 41 0.56 2.98 -8.37
CA LEU A 41 0.60 3.04 -9.83
C LEU A 41 -0.52 2.22 -10.45
N ALA A 42 -0.65 0.95 -10.04
CA ALA A 42 -1.64 0.03 -10.58
C ALA A 42 -3.07 0.52 -10.34
N ILE A 43 -3.37 1.04 -9.15
CA ILE A 43 -4.70 1.56 -8.82
C ILE A 43 -4.99 2.83 -9.61
N ASN A 44 -4.09 3.79 -9.61
CA ASN A 44 -4.31 5.09 -10.28
C ASN A 44 -4.41 4.94 -11.79
N MET A 45 -3.54 4.15 -12.40
CA MET A 45 -3.58 3.93 -13.86
C MET A 45 -4.71 2.99 -14.26
N GLY A 46 -4.96 1.96 -13.45
CA GLY A 46 -6.01 0.97 -13.73
C GLY A 46 -7.42 1.56 -13.75
N CYS A 47 -7.68 2.62 -12.97
CA CYS A 47 -8.96 3.30 -12.95
C CYS A 47 -9.23 4.15 -14.21
N ASN A 48 -8.21 4.43 -15.01
CA ASN A 48 -8.29 5.30 -16.20
C ASN A 48 -8.24 4.55 -17.52
N VAL A 49 -8.24 3.23 -17.50
CA VAL A 49 -8.11 2.38 -18.70
C VAL A 49 -9.17 1.28 -18.67
N ASP A 50 -9.30 0.54 -19.79
CA ASP A 50 -10.17 -0.61 -19.83
C ASP A 50 -9.69 -1.73 -18.87
N MET A 51 -10.58 -2.68 -18.58
CA MET A 51 -10.30 -3.75 -17.63
C MET A 51 -9.08 -4.60 -18.03
N ASN A 52 -8.96 -4.96 -19.30
CA ASN A 52 -7.85 -5.79 -19.76
C ASN A 52 -6.49 -5.09 -19.61
N THR A 53 -6.44 -3.80 -19.96
CA THR A 53 -5.22 -3.00 -19.79
C THR A 53 -4.90 -2.80 -18.31
N GLY A 54 -5.92 -2.56 -17.48
CA GLY A 54 -5.74 -2.42 -16.03
C GLY A 54 -5.18 -3.68 -15.40
N LEU A 55 -5.68 -4.86 -15.78
CA LEU A 55 -5.17 -6.14 -15.32
C LEU A 55 -3.72 -6.39 -15.77
N MET A 56 -3.36 -5.94 -16.97
CA MET A 56 -1.98 -6.02 -17.45
C MET A 56 -1.05 -5.14 -16.62
N ILE A 57 -1.45 -3.91 -16.32
CA ILE A 57 -0.69 -2.99 -15.47
C ILE A 57 -0.47 -3.61 -14.09
N GLU A 58 -1.51 -4.17 -13.49
CA GLU A 58 -1.41 -4.86 -12.19
C GLU A 58 -0.43 -6.02 -12.24
N ARG A 59 -0.48 -6.83 -13.29
CA ARG A 59 0.40 -7.98 -13.47
C ARG A 59 1.86 -7.57 -13.61
N LEU A 60 2.14 -6.51 -14.38
CA LEU A 60 3.48 -5.97 -14.53
C LEU A 60 4.00 -5.35 -13.22
N ALA A 61 3.15 -4.61 -12.52
CA ALA A 61 3.49 -4.02 -11.23
C ALA A 61 3.81 -5.11 -10.20
N GLN A 62 3.02 -6.19 -10.17
CA GLN A 62 3.27 -7.33 -9.29
C GLN A 62 4.60 -8.01 -9.61
N THR A 63 4.93 -8.17 -10.88
CA THR A 63 6.21 -8.75 -11.30
C THR A 63 7.38 -7.92 -10.79
N ILE A 64 7.30 -6.59 -10.88
CA ILE A 64 8.33 -5.69 -10.36
C ILE A 64 8.45 -5.85 -8.84
N ALA A 65 7.33 -5.83 -8.11
CA ALA A 65 7.32 -5.98 -6.66
C ALA A 65 7.91 -7.33 -6.22
N LEU A 66 7.61 -8.41 -6.94
CA LEU A 66 8.13 -9.74 -6.63
C LEU A 66 9.63 -9.90 -6.90
N SER A 67 10.22 -9.03 -7.72
CA SER A 67 11.64 -9.06 -8.04
C SER A 67 12.51 -8.36 -6.99
N THR A 68 11.91 -7.68 -6.01
CA THR A 68 12.64 -6.87 -5.03
C THR A 68 13.28 -7.70 -3.92
N GLU A 69 14.33 -7.16 -3.31
CA GLU A 69 14.91 -7.73 -2.09
C GLU A 69 13.93 -7.67 -0.92
N ASP A 70 13.12 -6.62 -0.85
CA ASP A 70 12.10 -6.44 0.19
C ASP A 70 11.06 -7.55 0.16
N ARG A 71 10.75 -8.11 -1.00
CA ARG A 71 9.88 -9.28 -1.10
C ARG A 71 10.46 -10.47 -0.33
N LYS A 72 11.76 -10.70 -0.49
CA LYS A 72 12.45 -11.79 0.23
C LYS A 72 12.42 -11.54 1.73
N GLU A 73 12.71 -10.31 2.13
CA GLU A 73 12.66 -9.90 3.53
C GLU A 73 11.25 -10.05 4.11
N GLY A 74 10.23 -9.58 3.38
CA GLY A 74 8.84 -9.69 3.83
C GLY A 74 8.40 -11.14 4.01
N THR A 75 8.78 -12.02 3.07
CA THR A 75 8.48 -13.44 3.15
C THR A 75 9.19 -14.10 4.33
N ALA A 76 10.47 -13.82 4.51
CA ALA A 76 11.25 -14.35 5.62
C ALA A 76 10.71 -13.86 6.96
N ALA A 77 10.42 -12.57 7.08
CA ALA A 77 9.87 -11.99 8.30
C ALA A 77 8.52 -12.61 8.66
N PHE A 78 7.67 -12.85 7.67
CA PHE A 78 6.37 -13.48 7.89
C PHE A 78 6.52 -14.92 8.41
N LEU A 79 7.41 -15.71 7.79
CA LEU A 79 7.65 -17.10 8.23
C LEU A 79 8.29 -17.18 9.61
N GLU A 80 9.17 -16.25 9.93
CA GLU A 80 9.86 -16.17 11.22
C GLU A 80 9.02 -15.46 12.29
N LYS A 81 7.88 -14.91 11.94
CA LYS A 81 6.97 -14.15 12.82
C LYS A 81 7.67 -12.98 13.51
N ARG A 82 8.47 -12.24 12.75
CA ARG A 82 9.18 -11.04 13.20
C ARG A 82 8.80 -9.84 12.36
N PRO A 83 9.04 -8.61 12.85
CA PRO A 83 8.87 -7.41 12.01
C PRO A 83 9.83 -7.43 10.83
N ALA A 84 9.33 -7.03 9.65
CA ALA A 84 10.15 -6.91 8.46
C ALA A 84 10.95 -5.61 8.48
N GLN A 85 12.17 -5.64 7.95
CA GLN A 85 13.03 -4.47 7.79
C GLN A 85 13.23 -4.20 6.30
N PHE A 86 12.35 -3.38 5.73
CA PHE A 86 12.37 -3.06 4.31
C PHE A 86 13.40 -1.97 4.00
N LYS A 87 14.08 -2.12 2.86
CA LYS A 87 15.13 -1.22 2.41
C LYS A 87 14.75 -0.37 1.20
N GLY A 88 13.58 -0.61 0.61
CA GLY A 88 13.15 0.10 -0.59
C GLY A 88 13.78 -0.43 -1.90
N ARG A 89 14.20 -1.68 -1.91
CA ARG A 89 14.85 -2.30 -3.08
C ARG A 89 14.62 -3.79 -3.16
#